data_fdf80742d83a6b26a54ff38469a49794
#
_entry.id   fdf80742d83a6b26a54ff38469a49794
#
_cell.length_a   1.000
_cell.length_b   1.000
_cell.length_c   1.000
_cell.angle_alpha   90.00
_cell.angle_beta   90.00
_cell.angle_gamma   90.00
#
_symmetry.space_group_name_H-M   'P 1'
#
loop_
_entity.id
_entity.type
_entity.pdbx_description
1 polymer ?
#
loop_
_entity_poly.entity_id
_entity_poly.type
_entity_poly.pdbx_seq_one_letter_code
_entity_poly.pdbx_strand_id
1 'polypeptide(L)'
;MVTELKSRLTQVNSFIDEAFDIKRIADFQLVLQLGNDGLQATVLDKEKNKYIAFEHYSFQNVFEADLLTDLFDLAAKESRIIGQRYKTVSCSLVNTQSTLVPAALFEDDRRAMYLKFNTTLEGNELVLSDELKNLDAKNVFAIPFSLKAKLDSTYNRISYHHFSSGLIEDVLLQNKNQSKKKLVVHVQPSHFEAIVVEGKKLLFYNTFNHHSAEDFIYYLLFVCEQLQLNPETIETVLIGEIEKSSAIYAIMQKYIRHIAFGERADHSDYSYQLQTFPKHFYYSLFNNFLV
;
A
#
# COMPACT_ATOMS: atom_id res chain seq x y z
N MET A 1 -26.90 9.06 10.23
CA MET A 1 -25.89 9.18 9.14
C MET A 1 -24.54 9.73 9.64
N VAL A 2 -24.36 11.01 10.03
CA VAL A 2 -23.04 11.53 10.48
C VAL A 2 -22.49 10.83 11.73
N THR A 3 -23.33 10.54 12.72
CA THR A 3 -22.93 9.82 13.95
C THR A 3 -22.51 8.38 13.65
N GLU A 4 -23.16 7.74 12.72
CA GLU A 4 -22.86 6.38 12.29
C GLU A 4 -21.53 6.31 11.49
N LEU A 5 -21.27 7.27 10.60
CA LEU A 5 -19.99 7.40 9.93
C LEU A 5 -18.84 7.61 10.92
N LYS A 6 -19.05 8.46 11.92
CA LYS A 6 -18.04 8.71 12.97
C LYS A 6 -17.70 7.46 13.79
N SER A 7 -18.65 6.55 14.00
CA SER A 7 -18.36 5.29 14.71
C SER A 7 -17.52 4.31 13.91
N ARG A 8 -17.41 4.50 12.59
CA ARG A 8 -16.62 3.66 11.69
C ARG A 8 -15.21 4.22 11.40
N LEU A 9 -14.92 5.43 11.87
CA LEU A 9 -13.64 6.11 11.67
C LEU A 9 -12.94 6.31 13.02
N THR A 10 -11.69 5.84 13.11
CA THR A 10 -10.85 6.03 14.29
C THR A 10 -9.49 6.55 13.88
N GLN A 11 -9.07 7.70 14.42
CA GLN A 11 -7.71 8.17 14.26
C GLN A 11 -6.77 7.33 15.14
N VAL A 12 -5.90 6.57 14.50
CA VAL A 12 -4.97 5.64 15.17
C VAL A 12 -3.68 6.37 15.58
N ASN A 13 -3.13 7.13 14.65
CA ASN A 13 -1.90 7.88 14.85
C ASN A 13 -2.00 9.25 14.18
N SER A 14 -1.40 10.25 14.80
CA SER A 14 -1.25 11.59 14.21
C SER A 14 -0.01 12.25 14.77
N PHE A 15 0.85 12.76 13.90
CA PHE A 15 1.87 13.69 14.30
C PHE A 15 2.12 14.72 13.21
N ILE A 16 2.51 15.93 13.63
CA ILE A 16 2.83 17.06 12.73
C ILE A 16 4.08 17.73 13.29
N ASP A 17 5.17 17.70 12.52
CA ASP A 17 6.43 18.37 12.85
C ASP A 17 6.22 19.91 12.84
N GLU A 18 6.99 20.64 13.65
CA GLU A 18 6.98 22.11 13.67
C GLU A 18 7.34 22.73 12.31
N ALA A 19 8.02 21.98 11.46
CA ALA A 19 8.33 22.39 10.08
C ALA A 19 7.12 22.43 9.15
N PHE A 20 5.97 21.84 9.54
CA PHE A 20 4.74 21.91 8.78
C PHE A 20 4.06 23.27 8.98
N ASP A 21 4.18 24.14 7.99
CA ASP A 21 3.51 25.45 7.96
C ASP A 21 2.49 25.46 6.81
N ILE A 22 1.22 25.67 7.14
CA ILE A 22 0.12 25.74 6.17
C ILE A 22 0.31 26.86 5.13
N LYS A 23 1.07 27.91 5.47
CA LYS A 23 1.41 28.99 4.52
C LYS A 23 2.37 28.53 3.43
N ARG A 24 3.10 27.46 3.68
CA ARG A 24 4.03 26.83 2.74
C ARG A 24 3.45 25.57 2.07
N ILE A 25 2.15 25.37 2.14
CA ILE A 25 1.48 24.13 1.64
C ILE A 25 1.81 23.80 0.17
N ALA A 26 2.12 24.84 -0.64
CA ALA A 26 2.50 24.66 -2.04
C ALA A 26 3.87 24.02 -2.26
N ASP A 27 4.76 24.06 -1.25
CA ASP A 27 6.11 23.47 -1.27
C ASP A 27 6.06 21.98 -0.92
N PHE A 28 4.96 21.55 -0.35
CA PHE A 28 4.79 20.19 0.15
C PHE A 28 4.04 19.31 -0.84
N GLN A 29 4.28 18.01 -0.72
CA GLN A 29 3.50 16.96 -1.39
C GLN A 29 2.72 16.17 -0.35
N LEU A 30 1.43 15.97 -0.60
CA LEU A 30 0.63 15.02 0.15
C LEU A 30 0.74 13.65 -0.52
N VAL A 31 1.03 12.62 0.27
CA VAL A 31 1.00 11.22 -0.14
C VAL A 31 -0.09 10.52 0.65
N LEU A 32 -1.04 9.92 -0.05
CA LEU A 32 -2.17 9.20 0.50
C LEU A 32 -2.06 7.70 0.16
N GLN A 33 -2.46 6.86 1.08
CA GLN A 33 -2.76 5.45 0.84
C GLN A 33 -4.15 5.17 1.39
N LEU A 34 -5.07 4.76 0.53
CA LEU A 34 -6.50 4.66 0.84
C LEU A 34 -7.04 3.29 0.43
N GLY A 35 -7.69 2.62 1.35
CA GLY A 35 -8.37 1.34 1.16
C GLY A 35 -9.52 1.16 2.12
N ASN A 36 -10.19 0.00 2.06
CA ASN A 36 -11.34 -0.31 2.91
C ASN A 36 -10.99 -0.42 4.40
N ASP A 37 -9.73 -0.70 4.73
CA ASP A 37 -9.27 -0.81 6.12
C ASP A 37 -8.88 0.55 6.73
N GLY A 38 -8.64 1.57 5.89
CA GLY A 38 -8.27 2.89 6.39
C GLY A 38 -7.63 3.83 5.38
N LEU A 39 -7.20 4.95 5.92
CA LEU A 39 -6.51 6.03 5.22
C LEU A 39 -5.23 6.38 5.96
N GLN A 40 -4.12 6.28 5.27
CA GLN A 40 -2.83 6.76 5.74
C GLN A 40 -2.42 7.97 4.90
N ALA A 41 -1.90 9.00 5.55
CA ALA A 41 -1.49 10.23 4.90
C ALA A 41 -0.14 10.70 5.45
N THR A 42 0.74 11.13 4.57
CA THR A 42 2.03 11.75 4.97
C THR A 42 2.33 12.96 4.10
N VAL A 43 3.06 13.90 4.67
CA VAL A 43 3.48 15.14 3.99
C VAL A 43 4.98 15.12 3.78
N LEU A 44 5.41 15.24 2.53
CA LEU A 44 6.79 15.35 2.12
C LEU A 44 7.15 16.83 1.85
N ASP A 45 8.11 17.36 2.59
CA ASP A 45 8.82 18.59 2.22
C ASP A 45 9.81 18.26 1.09
N LYS A 46 9.46 18.68 -0.14
CA LYS A 46 10.25 18.36 -1.34
C LYS A 46 11.62 19.04 -1.35
N GLU A 47 11.74 20.21 -0.75
CA GLU A 47 12.97 20.97 -0.71
C GLU A 47 14.01 20.25 0.17
N LYS A 48 13.56 19.73 1.31
CA LYS A 48 14.40 19.02 2.28
C LYS A 48 14.43 17.53 2.07
N ASN A 49 13.61 17.01 1.16
CA ASN A 49 13.37 15.57 0.97
C ASN A 49 13.07 14.85 2.30
N LYS A 50 12.17 15.44 3.12
CA LYS A 50 11.86 14.98 4.47
C LYS A 50 10.36 14.83 4.69
N TYR A 51 9.94 13.69 5.25
CA TYR A 51 8.58 13.49 5.73
C TYR A 51 8.36 14.21 7.06
N ILE A 52 7.40 15.16 7.10
CA ILE A 52 7.20 16.11 8.21
C ILE A 52 5.85 15.99 8.91
N ALA A 53 4.91 15.23 8.37
CA ALA A 53 3.64 14.97 9.02
C ALA A 53 3.10 13.59 8.61
N PHE A 54 2.30 13.00 9.49
CA PHE A 54 1.67 11.69 9.26
C PHE A 54 0.35 11.61 10.03
N GLU A 55 -0.66 11.03 9.39
CA GLU A 55 -1.93 10.66 10.03
C GLU A 55 -2.37 9.28 9.53
N HIS A 56 -2.94 8.50 10.44
CA HIS A 56 -3.54 7.19 10.14
C HIS A 56 -4.94 7.12 10.73
N TYR A 57 -5.90 6.84 9.87
CA TYR A 57 -7.29 6.58 10.20
C TYR A 57 -7.64 5.13 9.86
N SER A 58 -8.16 4.37 10.82
CA SER A 58 -8.72 3.04 10.61
C SER A 58 -10.20 3.15 10.28
N PHE A 59 -10.67 2.37 9.31
CA PHE A 59 -12.06 2.25 8.89
C PHE A 59 -12.63 0.89 9.31
N GLN A 60 -13.92 0.85 9.62
CA GLN A 60 -14.58 -0.38 10.03
C GLN A 60 -15.77 -0.69 9.13
N ASN A 61 -15.88 -1.96 8.71
CA ASN A 61 -17.01 -2.49 7.94
C ASN A 61 -17.31 -1.70 6.67
N VAL A 62 -16.25 -1.43 5.88
CA VAL A 62 -16.36 -0.73 4.59
C VAL A 62 -16.39 -1.77 3.46
N PHE A 63 -17.55 -1.92 2.85
CA PHE A 63 -17.76 -2.86 1.74
C PHE A 63 -18.24 -2.15 0.46
N GLU A 64 -18.67 -0.91 0.57
CA GLU A 64 -19.23 -0.13 -0.53
C GLU A 64 -18.38 1.09 -0.84
N ALA A 65 -18.23 1.39 -2.12
CA ALA A 65 -17.43 2.51 -2.62
C ALA A 65 -17.90 3.88 -2.12
N ASP A 66 -19.22 4.07 -1.98
CA ASP A 66 -19.80 5.32 -1.50
C ASP A 66 -19.48 5.54 -0.01
N LEU A 67 -19.51 4.46 0.79
CA LEU A 67 -19.13 4.53 2.19
C LEU A 67 -17.64 4.88 2.35
N LEU A 68 -16.75 4.30 1.51
CA LEU A 68 -15.34 4.64 1.48
C LEU A 68 -15.13 6.13 1.14
N THR A 69 -15.90 6.64 0.17
CA THR A 69 -15.87 8.04 -0.24
C THR A 69 -16.32 8.98 0.89
N ASP A 70 -17.37 8.63 1.61
CA ASP A 70 -17.89 9.39 2.74
C ASP A 70 -16.90 9.41 3.93
N LEU A 71 -16.25 8.28 4.22
CA LEU A 71 -15.22 8.18 5.27
C LEU A 71 -13.98 8.99 4.92
N PHE A 72 -13.55 8.98 3.65
CA PHE A 72 -12.48 9.88 3.18
C PHE A 72 -12.86 11.36 3.40
N ASP A 73 -14.07 11.76 3.03
CA ASP A 73 -14.54 13.14 3.21
C ASP A 73 -14.58 13.55 4.69
N LEU A 74 -15.01 12.64 5.55
CA LEU A 74 -15.03 12.86 7.00
C LEU A 74 -13.61 13.01 7.55
N ALA A 75 -12.69 12.10 7.20
CA ALA A 75 -11.29 12.17 7.59
C ALA A 75 -10.63 13.47 7.11
N ALA A 76 -10.87 13.87 5.86
CA ALA A 76 -10.33 15.12 5.30
C ALA A 76 -10.84 16.37 6.04
N LYS A 77 -12.07 16.37 6.56
CA LYS A 77 -12.65 17.46 7.36
C LYS A 77 -12.07 17.51 8.78
N GLU A 78 -11.76 16.38 9.38
CA GLU A 78 -11.21 16.30 10.73
C GLU A 78 -9.68 16.46 10.75
N SER A 79 -9.01 16.19 9.65
CA SER A 79 -7.55 16.22 9.50
C SER A 79 -6.99 17.63 9.33
N ARG A 80 -5.82 17.85 9.92
CA ARG A 80 -5.04 19.08 9.71
C ARG A 80 -4.22 19.05 8.42
N ILE A 81 -3.94 17.86 7.89
CA ILE A 81 -3.08 17.69 6.70
C ILE A 81 -3.86 17.27 5.46
N ILE A 82 -4.86 16.39 5.56
CA ILE A 82 -5.52 15.79 4.38
C ILE A 82 -6.37 16.81 3.62
N GLY A 83 -7.19 17.60 4.31
CA GLY A 83 -8.12 18.57 3.70
C GLY A 83 -7.47 19.83 3.10
N GLN A 84 -6.14 19.90 3.00
CA GLN A 84 -5.43 21.11 2.55
C GLN A 84 -5.20 21.11 1.03
N ARG A 85 -5.00 22.29 0.44
CA ARG A 85 -4.80 22.46 -1.02
C ARG A 85 -3.34 22.35 -1.43
N TYR A 86 -2.83 21.16 -1.46
CA TYR A 86 -1.48 20.89 -1.97
C TYR A 86 -1.37 21.14 -3.48
N LYS A 87 -0.16 21.51 -3.92
CA LYS A 87 0.16 21.63 -5.35
C LYS A 87 0.28 20.27 -6.02
N THR A 88 0.71 19.26 -5.27
CA THR A 88 0.92 17.90 -5.77
C THR A 88 0.41 16.90 -4.74
N VAL A 89 -0.41 15.96 -5.17
CA VAL A 89 -0.93 14.86 -4.35
C VAL A 89 -0.68 13.55 -5.09
N SER A 90 -0.24 12.53 -4.37
CA SER A 90 -0.16 11.16 -4.85
C SER A 90 -1.06 10.28 -4.00
N CYS A 91 -1.90 9.48 -4.61
CA CYS A 91 -2.81 8.57 -3.92
C CYS A 91 -2.61 7.14 -4.40
N SER A 92 -2.18 6.27 -3.50
CA SER A 92 -2.14 4.84 -3.70
C SER A 92 -3.43 4.20 -3.20
N LEU A 93 -4.04 3.38 -4.05
CA LEU A 93 -5.22 2.61 -3.71
C LEU A 93 -4.83 1.25 -3.16
N VAL A 94 -5.44 0.85 -2.05
CA VAL A 94 -5.27 -0.46 -1.43
C VAL A 94 -6.54 -1.26 -1.66
N ASN A 95 -6.50 -2.16 -2.63
CA ASN A 95 -7.56 -3.10 -2.91
C ASN A 95 -6.99 -4.37 -3.59
N THR A 96 -7.81 -5.38 -3.80
CA THR A 96 -7.43 -6.63 -4.48
C THR A 96 -7.71 -6.61 -5.98
N GLN A 97 -8.22 -5.49 -6.52
CA GLN A 97 -8.60 -5.35 -7.92
C GLN A 97 -7.41 -4.84 -8.75
N SER A 98 -6.39 -5.68 -8.86
CA SER A 98 -5.22 -5.39 -9.71
C SER A 98 -4.71 -6.63 -10.43
N THR A 99 -4.01 -6.43 -11.55
CA THR A 99 -3.37 -7.51 -12.32
C THR A 99 -2.13 -7.00 -13.06
N LEU A 100 -1.10 -7.85 -13.11
CA LEU A 100 0.13 -7.55 -13.82
C LEU A 100 0.01 -8.01 -15.28
N VAL A 101 0.32 -7.14 -16.22
CA VAL A 101 0.30 -7.40 -17.66
C VAL A 101 1.69 -7.10 -18.22
N PRO A 102 2.38 -8.08 -18.87
CA PRO A 102 3.65 -7.80 -19.54
C PRO A 102 3.52 -6.62 -20.52
N ALA A 103 4.47 -5.69 -20.54
CA ALA A 103 4.41 -4.48 -21.35
C ALA A 103 4.22 -4.80 -22.85
N ALA A 104 4.85 -5.87 -23.35
CA ALA A 104 4.71 -6.32 -24.73
C ALA A 104 3.30 -6.81 -25.11
N LEU A 105 2.45 -7.13 -24.15
CA LEU A 105 1.07 -7.62 -24.35
C LEU A 105 0.02 -6.56 -23.97
N PHE A 106 0.45 -5.41 -23.46
CA PHE A 106 -0.45 -4.39 -22.96
C PHE A 106 -0.97 -3.50 -24.08
N GLU A 107 -2.29 -3.38 -24.18
CA GLU A 107 -3.00 -2.44 -25.04
C GLU A 107 -3.89 -1.54 -24.16
N ASP A 108 -3.73 -0.22 -24.29
CA ASP A 108 -4.34 0.75 -23.38
C ASP A 108 -5.88 0.74 -23.40
N ASP A 109 -6.48 0.50 -24.54
CA ASP A 109 -7.93 0.39 -24.74
C ASP A 109 -8.53 -0.93 -24.18
N ARG A 110 -7.68 -1.90 -23.82
CA ARG A 110 -8.09 -3.20 -23.29
C ARG A 110 -7.89 -3.36 -21.79
N ARG A 111 -7.57 -2.29 -21.04
CA ARG A 111 -7.31 -2.37 -19.60
C ARG A 111 -8.38 -3.14 -18.83
N ALA A 112 -9.65 -2.83 -19.06
CA ALA A 112 -10.75 -3.51 -18.36
C ALA A 112 -10.84 -5.01 -18.69
N MET A 113 -10.40 -5.43 -19.89
CA MET A 113 -10.37 -6.84 -20.26
C MET A 113 -9.34 -7.61 -19.44
N TYR A 114 -8.12 -7.06 -19.28
CA TYR A 114 -7.09 -7.72 -18.48
C TYR A 114 -7.53 -7.90 -17.04
N LEU A 115 -8.13 -6.86 -16.44
CA LEU A 115 -8.56 -6.91 -15.05
C LEU A 115 -9.70 -7.90 -14.82
N LYS A 116 -10.64 -8.04 -15.77
CA LYS A 116 -11.76 -8.99 -15.69
C LYS A 116 -11.36 -10.46 -15.67
N PHE A 117 -10.12 -10.82 -16.04
CA PHE A 117 -9.65 -12.19 -15.91
C PHE A 117 -9.51 -12.62 -14.45
N ASN A 118 -9.17 -11.70 -13.55
CA ASN A 118 -8.82 -12.00 -12.17
C ASN A 118 -9.82 -11.43 -11.15
N THR A 119 -10.69 -10.48 -11.57
CA THR A 119 -11.62 -9.82 -10.67
C THR A 119 -12.93 -9.48 -11.37
N THR A 120 -13.99 -9.36 -10.56
CA THR A 120 -15.29 -8.87 -11.03
C THR A 120 -15.31 -7.35 -10.94
N LEU A 121 -15.71 -6.68 -12.03
CA LEU A 121 -15.98 -5.26 -12.08
C LEU A 121 -17.50 -5.05 -12.03
N GLU A 122 -17.96 -4.21 -11.11
CA GLU A 122 -19.38 -3.89 -10.91
C GLU A 122 -19.91 -2.86 -11.91
N GLY A 123 -19.01 -2.22 -12.68
CA GLY A 123 -19.34 -1.26 -13.75
C GLY A 123 -19.39 0.19 -13.26
N ASN A 124 -19.08 0.46 -12.01
CA ASN A 124 -18.95 1.79 -11.42
C ASN A 124 -17.48 2.16 -11.13
N GLU A 125 -16.53 1.42 -11.69
CA GLU A 125 -15.10 1.66 -11.55
C GLU A 125 -14.48 2.20 -12.84
N LEU A 126 -13.43 2.98 -12.66
CA LEU A 126 -12.49 3.33 -13.73
C LEU A 126 -11.27 2.43 -13.63
N VAL A 127 -10.78 1.98 -14.79
CA VAL A 127 -9.58 1.12 -14.84
C VAL A 127 -8.38 1.97 -15.27
N LEU A 128 -7.37 1.98 -14.44
CA LEU A 128 -6.11 2.69 -14.60
C LEU A 128 -4.95 1.70 -14.75
N SER A 129 -3.76 2.21 -15.03
CA SER A 129 -2.55 1.38 -15.07
C SER A 129 -1.31 2.16 -14.65
N ASP A 130 -0.47 1.50 -13.88
CA ASP A 130 0.89 1.95 -13.54
C ASP A 130 1.91 1.26 -14.44
N GLU A 131 3.04 1.94 -14.65
CA GLU A 131 4.20 1.35 -15.30
C GLU A 131 5.19 0.80 -14.29
N LEU A 132 5.51 -0.48 -14.39
CA LEU A 132 6.53 -1.14 -13.56
C LEU A 132 7.82 -1.26 -14.38
N LYS A 133 8.73 -0.31 -14.20
CA LYS A 133 9.95 -0.18 -15.03
C LYS A 133 10.95 -1.31 -14.80
N ASN A 134 11.05 -1.78 -13.53
CA ASN A 134 11.97 -2.86 -13.18
C ASN A 134 11.43 -4.26 -13.53
N LEU A 135 10.13 -4.37 -13.87
CA LEU A 135 9.48 -5.62 -14.27
C LEU A 135 9.15 -5.70 -15.76
N ASP A 136 9.24 -4.59 -16.49
CA ASP A 136 8.74 -4.46 -17.87
C ASP A 136 7.27 -4.90 -18.00
N ALA A 137 6.43 -4.39 -17.11
CA ALA A 137 5.02 -4.72 -17.02
C ALA A 137 4.17 -3.48 -16.68
N LYS A 138 2.87 -3.61 -16.88
CA LYS A 138 1.87 -2.67 -16.36
C LYS A 138 1.09 -3.34 -15.23
N ASN A 139 0.85 -2.61 -14.14
CA ASN A 139 -0.11 -3.00 -13.14
C ASN A 139 -1.44 -2.32 -13.46
N VAL A 140 -2.42 -3.10 -13.86
CA VAL A 140 -3.77 -2.61 -14.21
C VAL A 140 -4.66 -2.76 -12.99
N PHE A 141 -5.37 -1.70 -12.59
CA PHE A 141 -6.14 -1.67 -11.35
C PHE A 141 -7.43 -0.84 -11.49
N ALA A 142 -8.37 -1.05 -10.57
CA ALA A 142 -9.63 -0.34 -10.53
C ALA A 142 -9.67 0.72 -9.41
N ILE A 143 -10.38 1.82 -9.69
CA ILE A 143 -10.77 2.84 -8.71
C ILE A 143 -12.27 3.11 -8.84
N PRO A 144 -13.05 3.14 -7.74
CA PRO A 144 -14.45 3.55 -7.77
C PRO A 144 -14.61 4.97 -8.33
N PHE A 145 -15.59 5.15 -9.20
CA PHE A 145 -15.85 6.43 -9.85
C PHE A 145 -16.18 7.53 -8.83
N SER A 146 -17.02 7.21 -7.82
CA SER A 146 -17.40 8.15 -6.75
C SER A 146 -16.18 8.64 -5.96
N LEU A 147 -15.29 7.72 -5.59
CA LEU A 147 -14.05 8.04 -4.88
C LEU A 147 -13.14 8.93 -5.73
N LYS A 148 -12.91 8.55 -7.00
CA LYS A 148 -12.08 9.35 -7.89
C LYS A 148 -12.63 10.75 -8.09
N ALA A 149 -13.94 10.88 -8.33
CA ALA A 149 -14.60 12.18 -8.50
C ALA A 149 -14.45 13.06 -7.23
N LYS A 150 -14.55 12.44 -6.03
CA LYS A 150 -14.34 13.14 -4.76
C LYS A 150 -12.90 13.63 -4.61
N LEU A 151 -11.93 12.78 -4.87
CA LEU A 151 -10.50 13.12 -4.80
C LEU A 151 -10.13 14.23 -5.80
N ASP A 152 -10.61 14.12 -7.06
CA ASP A 152 -10.39 15.13 -8.11
C ASP A 152 -11.01 16.48 -7.76
N SER A 153 -12.15 16.49 -7.06
CA SER A 153 -12.79 17.72 -6.59
C SER A 153 -12.07 18.35 -5.38
N THR A 154 -11.35 17.52 -4.60
CA THR A 154 -10.62 17.96 -3.42
C THR A 154 -9.24 18.51 -3.77
N TYR A 155 -8.56 17.91 -4.76
CA TYR A 155 -7.19 18.23 -5.14
C TYR A 155 -7.06 18.62 -6.61
N ASN A 156 -6.34 19.73 -6.88
CA ASN A 156 -6.17 20.24 -8.25
C ASN A 156 -5.27 19.35 -9.14
N ARG A 157 -4.30 18.68 -8.52
CA ARG A 157 -3.36 17.77 -9.19
C ARG A 157 -3.14 16.55 -8.31
N ILE A 158 -3.71 15.44 -8.72
CA ILE A 158 -3.57 14.16 -8.04
C ILE A 158 -3.18 13.08 -9.06
N SER A 159 -2.17 12.28 -8.72
CA SER A 159 -1.83 11.05 -9.41
C SER A 159 -2.40 9.86 -8.64
N TYR A 160 -2.84 8.85 -9.37
CA TYR A 160 -3.41 7.62 -8.83
C TYR A 160 -2.52 6.45 -9.15
N HIS A 161 -2.22 5.65 -8.14
CA HIS A 161 -1.41 4.45 -8.25
C HIS A 161 -2.06 3.31 -7.49
N HIS A 162 -1.68 2.08 -7.81
CA HIS A 162 -1.96 0.95 -6.93
C HIS A 162 -0.81 0.75 -5.96
N PHE A 163 -1.09 0.49 -4.68
CA PHE A 163 -0.04 0.34 -3.66
C PHE A 163 0.99 -0.74 -4.00
N SER A 164 0.53 -1.83 -4.67
CA SER A 164 1.43 -2.92 -5.06
C SER A 164 2.43 -2.53 -6.15
N SER A 165 2.16 -1.47 -6.91
CA SER A 165 3.09 -1.00 -7.95
C SER A 165 4.40 -0.52 -7.31
N GLY A 166 4.33 0.40 -6.35
CA GLY A 166 5.49 0.86 -5.59
C GLY A 166 6.14 -0.25 -4.76
N LEU A 167 5.32 -1.13 -4.17
CA LEU A 167 5.78 -2.26 -3.38
C LEU A 167 6.63 -3.24 -4.22
N ILE A 168 6.15 -3.63 -5.40
CA ILE A 168 6.87 -4.55 -6.30
C ILE A 168 8.17 -3.91 -6.81
N GLU A 169 8.10 -2.64 -7.24
CA GLU A 169 9.27 -1.89 -7.71
C GLU A 169 10.36 -1.84 -6.64
N ASP A 170 10.01 -1.51 -5.40
CA ASP A 170 10.96 -1.44 -4.29
C ASP A 170 11.55 -2.81 -3.94
N VAL A 171 10.73 -3.85 -3.84
CA VAL A 171 11.21 -5.22 -3.58
C VAL A 171 12.20 -5.68 -4.66
N LEU A 172 11.93 -5.38 -5.93
CA LEU A 172 12.86 -5.69 -7.02
C LEU A 172 14.17 -4.90 -6.91
N LEU A 173 14.10 -3.60 -6.61
CA LEU A 173 15.27 -2.75 -6.44
C LEU A 173 16.17 -3.22 -5.29
N GLN A 174 15.59 -3.55 -4.14
CA GLN A 174 16.34 -4.00 -2.97
C GLN A 174 17.00 -5.38 -3.18
N ASN A 175 16.42 -6.23 -4.01
CA ASN A 175 16.90 -7.58 -4.23
C ASN A 175 17.72 -7.77 -5.52
N LYS A 176 17.91 -6.73 -6.36
CA LYS A 176 18.54 -6.79 -7.69
C LYS A 176 19.92 -7.45 -7.74
N ASN A 177 20.67 -7.39 -6.64
CA ASN A 177 22.04 -7.92 -6.55
C ASN A 177 22.10 -9.27 -5.80
N GLN A 178 20.97 -9.87 -5.43
CA GLN A 178 20.89 -11.13 -4.71
C GLN A 178 20.61 -12.27 -5.68
N SER A 179 21.28 -13.41 -5.50
CA SER A 179 21.11 -14.59 -6.37
C SER A 179 20.18 -15.65 -5.80
N LYS A 180 19.82 -15.55 -4.50
CA LYS A 180 18.92 -16.49 -3.84
C LYS A 180 17.47 -16.03 -3.91
N LYS A 181 16.56 -16.99 -3.96
CA LYS A 181 15.13 -16.71 -3.80
C LYS A 181 14.87 -16.11 -2.42
N LYS A 182 13.98 -15.12 -2.38
CA LYS A 182 13.51 -14.48 -1.15
C LYS A 182 11.99 -14.39 -1.19
N LEU A 183 11.35 -14.69 -0.07
CA LEU A 183 9.93 -14.46 0.16
C LEU A 183 9.76 -13.16 0.94
N VAL A 184 9.06 -12.19 0.37
CA VAL A 184 8.65 -10.96 1.05
C VAL A 184 7.16 -11.02 1.32
N VAL A 185 6.77 -10.78 2.55
CA VAL A 185 5.38 -10.81 2.99
C VAL A 185 5.01 -9.42 3.51
N HIS A 186 4.12 -8.74 2.80
CA HIS A 186 3.59 -7.43 3.20
C HIS A 186 2.24 -7.63 3.89
N VAL A 187 2.18 -7.35 5.18
CA VAL A 187 1.00 -7.62 6.01
C VAL A 187 0.17 -6.36 6.17
N GLN A 188 -1.11 -6.49 5.90
CA GLN A 188 -2.16 -5.49 6.10
C GLN A 188 -3.22 -6.02 7.07
N PRO A 189 -4.11 -5.20 7.62
CA PRO A 189 -5.11 -5.65 8.60
C PRO A 189 -6.02 -6.79 8.11
N SER A 190 -6.45 -6.77 6.84
CA SER A 190 -7.41 -7.74 6.28
C SER A 190 -6.82 -8.71 5.24
N HIS A 191 -5.61 -8.42 4.76
CA HIS A 191 -4.96 -9.19 3.69
C HIS A 191 -3.44 -9.14 3.81
N PHE A 192 -2.75 -9.94 3.00
CA PHE A 192 -1.30 -9.85 2.85
C PHE A 192 -0.90 -10.13 1.41
N GLU A 193 0.22 -9.58 0.99
CA GLU A 193 0.88 -9.87 -0.26
C GLU A 193 2.03 -10.83 -0.02
N ALA A 194 2.06 -11.93 -0.81
CA ALA A 194 3.22 -12.80 -0.92
C ALA A 194 3.97 -12.48 -2.22
N ILE A 195 5.23 -12.11 -2.09
CA ILE A 195 6.10 -11.71 -3.20
C ILE A 195 7.33 -12.60 -3.17
N VAL A 196 7.59 -13.33 -4.25
CA VAL A 196 8.81 -14.14 -4.38
C VAL A 196 9.68 -13.55 -5.47
N VAL A 197 10.92 -13.24 -5.11
CA VAL A 197 11.89 -12.66 -6.04
C VAL A 197 13.19 -13.47 -6.07
N GLU A 198 13.89 -13.42 -7.19
CA GLU A 198 15.24 -13.93 -7.37
C GLU A 198 16.06 -12.92 -8.18
N GLY A 199 16.90 -12.16 -7.51
CA GLY A 199 17.58 -11.04 -8.13
C GLY A 199 16.59 -9.99 -8.66
N LYS A 200 16.66 -9.73 -9.97
CA LYS A 200 15.76 -8.80 -10.68
C LYS A 200 14.44 -9.44 -11.14
N LYS A 201 14.23 -10.71 -10.87
CA LYS A 201 13.05 -11.44 -11.36
C LYS A 201 11.97 -11.49 -10.31
N LEU A 202 10.76 -11.07 -10.65
CA LEU A 202 9.55 -11.39 -9.91
C LEU A 202 9.12 -12.81 -10.31
N LEU A 203 9.18 -13.74 -9.37
CA LEU A 203 8.75 -15.12 -9.60
C LEU A 203 7.28 -15.33 -9.24
N PHE A 204 6.79 -14.55 -8.28
CA PHE A 204 5.40 -14.64 -7.82
C PHE A 204 4.99 -13.35 -7.13
N TYR A 205 3.75 -12.95 -7.37
CA TYR A 205 3.02 -11.93 -6.62
C TYR A 205 1.55 -12.33 -6.53
N ASN A 206 1.00 -12.34 -5.34
CA ASN A 206 -0.44 -12.45 -5.14
C ASN A 206 -0.85 -11.85 -3.79
N THR A 207 -2.12 -11.46 -3.71
CA THR A 207 -2.78 -10.97 -2.50
C THR A 207 -3.71 -12.04 -1.95
N PHE A 208 -3.69 -12.23 -0.64
CA PHE A 208 -4.51 -13.21 0.09
C PHE A 208 -5.25 -12.52 1.22
N ASN A 209 -6.57 -12.66 1.27
CA ASN A 209 -7.37 -12.24 2.43
C ASN A 209 -7.15 -13.23 3.58
N HIS A 210 -7.15 -12.74 4.81
CA HIS A 210 -7.12 -13.56 6.02
C HIS A 210 -8.06 -13.01 7.08
N HIS A 211 -8.66 -13.89 7.86
CA HIS A 211 -9.50 -13.56 9.01
C HIS A 211 -8.89 -14.08 10.31
N SER A 212 -7.90 -14.94 10.22
CA SER A 212 -7.19 -15.53 11.35
C SER A 212 -5.71 -15.73 11.03
N ALA A 213 -4.90 -16.00 12.07
CA ALA A 213 -3.51 -16.36 11.89
C ALA A 213 -3.37 -17.72 11.17
N GLU A 214 -4.32 -18.62 11.35
CA GLU A 214 -4.41 -19.91 10.70
C GLU A 214 -4.66 -19.78 9.20
N ASP A 215 -5.58 -18.90 8.78
CA ASP A 215 -5.78 -18.57 7.35
C ASP A 215 -4.50 -18.03 6.73
N PHE A 216 -3.87 -17.08 7.43
CA PHE A 216 -2.64 -16.46 6.97
C PHE A 216 -1.54 -17.50 6.71
N ILE A 217 -1.24 -18.36 7.70
CA ILE A 217 -0.16 -19.34 7.56
C ILE A 217 -0.51 -20.43 6.53
N TYR A 218 -1.78 -20.80 6.42
CA TYR A 218 -2.24 -21.74 5.41
C TYR A 218 -1.91 -21.27 3.99
N TYR A 219 -2.30 -20.04 3.64
CA TYR A 219 -2.00 -19.49 2.32
C TYR A 219 -0.49 -19.29 2.09
N LEU A 220 0.25 -18.89 3.12
CA LEU A 220 1.69 -18.70 2.99
C LEU A 220 2.41 -20.04 2.72
N LEU A 221 2.05 -21.09 3.44
CA LEU A 221 2.61 -22.43 3.22
C LEU A 221 2.16 -23.01 1.87
N PHE A 222 0.93 -22.73 1.44
CA PHE A 222 0.46 -23.09 0.10
C PHE A 222 1.34 -22.45 -0.99
N VAL A 223 1.70 -21.16 -0.86
CA VAL A 223 2.65 -20.51 -1.78
C VAL A 223 4.01 -21.20 -1.74
N CYS A 224 4.51 -21.53 -0.55
CA CYS A 224 5.78 -22.26 -0.43
C CYS A 224 5.74 -23.62 -1.15
N GLU A 225 4.67 -24.37 -0.99
CA GLU A 225 4.48 -25.68 -1.66
C GLU A 225 4.44 -25.53 -3.18
N GLN A 226 3.59 -24.63 -3.71
CA GLN A 226 3.40 -24.43 -5.15
C GLN A 226 4.69 -23.98 -5.85
N LEU A 227 5.52 -23.18 -5.18
CA LEU A 227 6.78 -22.68 -5.72
C LEU A 227 8.00 -23.50 -5.31
N GLN A 228 7.77 -24.64 -4.63
CA GLN A 228 8.83 -25.52 -4.12
C GLN A 228 9.85 -24.76 -3.25
N LEU A 229 9.37 -23.84 -2.41
CA LEU A 229 10.17 -23.14 -1.43
C LEU A 229 10.20 -23.95 -0.14
N ASN A 230 11.40 -24.22 0.37
CA ASN A 230 11.53 -24.93 1.64
C ASN A 230 11.44 -23.94 2.81
N PRO A 231 10.41 -24.00 3.68
CA PRO A 231 10.23 -23.13 4.83
C PRO A 231 11.41 -23.14 5.84
N GLU A 232 12.20 -24.21 5.86
CA GLU A 232 13.39 -24.32 6.71
C GLU A 232 14.59 -23.52 6.18
N THR A 233 14.59 -23.10 4.90
CA THR A 233 15.76 -22.49 4.27
C THR A 233 15.46 -21.18 3.54
N ILE A 234 14.21 -20.90 3.21
CA ILE A 234 13.82 -19.66 2.51
C ILE A 234 14.00 -18.43 3.43
N GLU A 235 14.72 -17.44 2.95
CA GLU A 235 14.77 -16.15 3.62
C GLU A 235 13.41 -15.43 3.46
N THR A 236 12.77 -15.15 4.59
CA THR A 236 11.46 -14.49 4.63
C THR A 236 11.57 -13.12 5.28
N VAL A 237 11.12 -12.09 4.58
CA VAL A 237 11.12 -10.71 5.05
C VAL A 237 9.68 -10.24 5.29
N LEU A 238 9.40 -9.76 6.50
CA LEU A 238 8.11 -9.20 6.89
C LEU A 238 8.15 -7.69 6.82
N ILE A 239 7.15 -7.10 6.16
CA ILE A 239 6.91 -5.66 6.08
C ILE A 239 5.42 -5.37 6.28
N GLY A 240 5.06 -4.12 6.52
CA GLY A 240 3.67 -3.72 6.75
C GLY A 240 3.28 -3.72 8.22
N GLU A 241 2.00 -3.87 8.51
CA GLU A 241 1.42 -3.70 9.84
C GLU A 241 1.47 -5.00 10.66
N ILE A 242 2.68 -5.42 11.03
CA ILE A 242 2.91 -6.64 11.82
C ILE A 242 3.88 -6.39 12.97
N GLU A 243 3.54 -6.87 14.15
CA GLU A 243 4.36 -6.81 15.36
C GLU A 243 4.83 -8.20 15.79
N LYS A 244 5.97 -8.24 16.52
CA LYS A 244 6.48 -9.48 17.14
C LYS A 244 5.50 -10.10 18.14
N SER A 245 4.64 -9.28 18.74
CA SER A 245 3.61 -9.69 19.70
C SER A 245 2.35 -10.28 19.03
N SER A 246 2.21 -10.14 17.69
CA SER A 246 1.01 -10.56 16.99
C SER A 246 0.88 -12.09 16.87
N ALA A 247 -0.37 -12.58 16.80
CA ALA A 247 -0.67 -14.00 16.57
C ALA A 247 -0.11 -14.50 15.22
N ILE A 248 -0.11 -13.63 14.19
CA ILE A 248 0.46 -13.93 12.87
C ILE A 248 1.97 -14.18 13.00
N TYR A 249 2.71 -13.32 13.69
CA TYR A 249 4.15 -13.54 13.87
C TYR A 249 4.43 -14.82 14.67
N ALA A 250 3.66 -15.06 15.75
CA ALA A 250 3.81 -16.26 16.58
C ALA A 250 3.57 -17.56 15.80
N ILE A 251 2.57 -17.59 14.91
CA ILE A 251 2.31 -18.78 14.08
C ILE A 251 3.37 -18.94 13.00
N MET A 252 3.82 -17.84 12.37
CA MET A 252 4.90 -17.91 11.38
C MET A 252 6.18 -18.52 11.93
N GLN A 253 6.58 -18.17 13.16
CA GLN A 253 7.78 -18.73 13.82
C GLN A 253 7.74 -20.25 14.01
N LYS A 254 6.55 -20.88 13.99
CA LYS A 254 6.41 -22.33 14.11
C LYS A 254 6.71 -23.06 12.80
N TYR A 255 6.52 -22.38 11.65
CA TYR A 255 6.58 -23.02 10.33
C TYR A 255 7.69 -22.46 9.45
N ILE A 256 8.12 -21.21 9.63
CA ILE A 256 9.15 -20.55 8.84
C ILE A 256 10.37 -20.28 9.71
N ARG A 257 11.53 -20.81 9.31
CA ARG A 257 12.72 -20.74 10.15
C ARG A 257 13.46 -19.40 10.10
N HIS A 258 13.57 -18.80 8.93
CA HIS A 258 14.35 -17.59 8.71
C HIS A 258 13.45 -16.40 8.44
N ILE A 259 13.02 -15.70 9.51
CA ILE A 259 12.16 -14.53 9.45
C ILE A 259 12.95 -13.31 9.91
N ALA A 260 12.93 -12.25 9.09
CA ALA A 260 13.45 -10.94 9.43
C ALA A 260 12.41 -9.86 9.13
N PHE A 261 12.47 -8.73 9.85
CA PHE A 261 11.70 -7.55 9.45
C PHE A 261 12.48 -6.77 8.40
N GLY A 262 11.76 -6.32 7.39
CA GLY A 262 12.31 -5.42 6.36
C GLY A 262 12.47 -4.00 6.90
N GLU A 263 13.20 -3.19 6.17
CA GLU A 263 13.38 -1.78 6.48
C GLU A 263 13.01 -0.93 5.27
N ARG A 264 12.33 0.20 5.50
CA ARG A 264 12.11 1.21 4.47
C ARG A 264 13.46 1.67 3.94
N ALA A 265 13.55 1.89 2.64
CA ALA A 265 14.76 2.42 2.04
C ALA A 265 15.01 3.88 2.52
N ASP A 266 16.27 4.23 2.74
CA ASP A 266 16.68 5.57 3.21
C ASP A 266 16.75 6.56 2.02
N HIS A 267 15.64 6.67 1.26
CA HIS A 267 15.54 7.61 0.13
C HIS A 267 15.15 9.02 0.56
N SER A 268 14.58 9.17 1.74
CA SER A 268 14.13 10.43 2.31
C SER A 268 14.40 10.46 3.81
N ASP A 269 14.55 11.65 4.35
CA ASP A 269 14.62 11.86 5.78
C ASP A 269 13.24 11.77 6.44
N TYR A 270 13.22 11.44 7.71
CA TYR A 270 12.00 11.31 8.50
C TYR A 270 12.05 12.25 9.71
N SER A 271 10.93 12.86 10.05
CA SER A 271 10.77 13.57 11.31
C SER A 271 11.07 12.63 12.49
N TYR A 272 11.55 13.19 13.59
CA TYR A 272 11.89 12.44 14.80
C TYR A 272 10.74 11.53 15.28
N GLN A 273 9.50 12.01 15.22
CA GLN A 273 8.33 11.22 15.61
C GLN A 273 8.08 10.03 14.66
N LEU A 274 8.33 10.18 13.35
CA LEU A 274 8.24 9.05 12.40
C LEU A 274 9.33 8.00 12.60
N GLN A 275 10.47 8.39 13.11
CA GLN A 275 11.56 7.45 13.43
C GLN A 275 11.22 6.53 14.62
N THR A 276 10.21 6.88 15.43
CA THR A 276 9.75 6.02 16.53
C THR A 276 8.97 4.80 16.05
N PHE A 277 8.39 4.85 14.84
CA PHE A 277 7.75 3.68 14.25
C PHE A 277 8.79 2.67 13.76
N PRO A 278 8.52 1.34 13.91
CA PRO A 278 9.36 0.32 13.30
C PRO A 278 9.54 0.57 11.80
N LYS A 279 10.74 0.39 11.28
CA LYS A 279 11.06 0.71 9.88
C LYS A 279 10.26 -0.10 8.85
N HIS A 280 9.66 -1.21 9.23
CA HIS A 280 8.81 -2.03 8.37
C HIS A 280 7.33 -1.60 8.35
N PHE A 281 6.90 -0.71 9.28
CA PHE A 281 5.53 -0.18 9.32
C PHE A 281 5.32 0.86 8.20
N TYR A 282 4.08 0.93 7.69
CA TYR A 282 3.67 1.87 6.64
C TYR A 282 4.57 1.82 5.40
N TYR A 283 5.11 0.63 5.13
CA TYR A 283 6.15 0.42 4.12
C TYR A 283 5.72 0.89 2.73
N SER A 284 4.53 0.49 2.28
CA SER A 284 4.00 0.84 0.96
C SER A 284 3.69 2.33 0.80
N LEU A 285 3.27 3.02 1.88
CA LEU A 285 3.02 4.46 1.87
C LEU A 285 4.29 5.25 1.52
N PHE A 286 5.41 4.91 2.15
CA PHE A 286 6.66 5.63 1.98
C PHE A 286 7.41 5.27 0.68
N ASN A 287 7.02 4.20 -0.01
CA ASN A 287 7.58 3.78 -1.29
C ASN A 287 6.73 4.19 -2.52
N ASN A 288 5.67 4.97 -2.31
CA ASN A 288 4.77 5.44 -3.37
C ASN A 288 5.44 6.33 -4.43
N PHE A 289 6.63 6.87 -4.16
CA PHE A 289 7.39 7.72 -5.11
C PHE A 289 8.04 6.93 -6.26
N LEU A 290 8.02 5.61 -6.21
CA LEU A 290 8.65 4.74 -7.23
C LEU A 290 7.80 4.58 -8.51
N VAL A 291 6.57 5.09 -8.53
CA VAL A 291 5.61 4.92 -9.65
C VAL A 291 5.28 6.24 -10.33
#